data_ffa7c6c354e3bc6fff2875cbe03a3a14
#
_entry.id   ffa7c6c354e3bc6fff2875cbe03a3a14
#
_cell.length_a   1.000
_cell.length_b   1.000
_cell.length_c   1.000
_cell.angle_alpha   90.00
_cell.angle_beta   90.00
_cell.angle_gamma   90.00
#
_symmetry.space_group_name_H-M   'P 1'
#
loop_
_entity.id
_entity.type
_entity.pdbx_description
1 polymer ?
#
loop_
_entity_poly.entity_id
_entity_poly.type
_entity_poly.pdbx_seq_one_letter_code
_entity_poly.pdbx_strand_id
1 'polypeptide(L)'
;MSYLTNLLGIGVILFLLGCSPTLPVADAGATGILTSQSPRATTSGQVLPVSARARIADRPIELEVAKTVEQQAMGLMYRTSLPDDRGMLFDFKPARSVNFWMKNCKISLDMIFLRDGVVEAIELSAPPCTADPCPTYGPDTAVDRVIELRGGRAAELGVKVGDRIEIEFFH
;
A
#
# COMPACT_ATOMS: atom_id res chain seq x y z
N MET A 1 -5.69 -45.07 41.61
CA MET A 1 -6.08 -46.44 41.20
C MET A 1 -5.70 -46.47 39.71
N SER A 2 -4.45 -46.92 39.44
CA SER A 2 -4.09 -48.26 39.01
C SER A 2 -4.48 -48.48 37.56
N TYR A 3 -3.66 -48.89 36.58
CA TYR A 3 -2.36 -49.60 36.42
C TYR A 3 -1.84 -49.26 35.03
N LEU A 4 -0.62 -48.93 34.79
CA LEU A 4 0.54 -49.73 34.36
C LEU A 4 0.24 -50.99 33.51
N THR A 5 0.80 -51.04 32.30
CA THR A 5 1.65 -52.14 31.87
C THR A 5 2.48 -51.82 30.64
N ASN A 6 3.76 -52.03 30.80
CA ASN A 6 4.86 -52.20 29.84
C ASN A 6 4.62 -53.39 28.90
N LEU A 7 5.18 -53.33 27.67
CA LEU A 7 5.80 -54.51 27.05
C LEU A 7 6.86 -54.08 26.04
N LEU A 8 8.08 -54.47 26.37
CA LEU A 8 9.26 -54.52 25.50
C LEU A 8 9.05 -55.53 24.37
N GLY A 9 9.55 -55.18 23.18
CA GLY A 9 9.72 -56.09 22.08
C GLY A 9 11.07 -55.86 21.42
N ILE A 10 12.01 -56.72 21.78
CA ILE A 10 13.36 -56.86 21.14
C ILE A 10 13.21 -57.72 19.89
N GLY A 11 13.84 -57.31 18.78
CA GLY A 11 13.86 -58.15 17.59
C GLY A 11 14.76 -57.64 16.49
N VAL A 12 15.98 -58.04 16.55
CA VAL A 12 16.84 -58.68 15.55
C VAL A 12 17.33 -57.89 14.35
N ILE A 13 18.60 -57.63 14.39
CA ILE A 13 19.50 -57.17 13.33
C ILE A 13 19.65 -58.30 12.29
N LEU A 14 19.45 -57.97 11.01
CA LEU A 14 19.93 -58.82 9.90
C LEU A 14 20.78 -58.00 8.95
N PHE A 15 22.08 -58.22 8.98
CA PHE A 15 23.05 -57.76 7.99
C PHE A 15 22.85 -58.54 6.70
N LEU A 16 22.62 -57.88 5.60
CA LEU A 16 22.88 -58.45 4.27
C LEU A 16 23.76 -57.49 3.48
N LEU A 17 25.00 -57.96 3.26
CA LEU A 17 25.93 -57.42 2.27
C LEU A 17 25.36 -57.68 0.87
N GLY A 18 25.22 -56.63 0.07
CA GLY A 18 24.82 -56.77 -1.32
C GLY A 18 25.51 -55.75 -2.20
N CYS A 19 26.32 -56.25 -3.11
CA CYS A 19 27.11 -55.67 -4.18
C CYS A 19 26.63 -54.33 -4.76
N SER A 20 27.55 -53.40 -4.94
CA SER A 20 27.45 -52.24 -5.82
C SER A 20 27.49 -52.64 -7.30
N PRO A 21 26.64 -52.07 -8.16
CA PRO A 21 26.97 -51.81 -9.55
C PRO A 21 27.34 -50.36 -9.76
N THR A 22 28.52 -50.13 -10.28
CA THR A 22 28.95 -48.86 -10.85
C THR A 22 28.10 -48.48 -12.05
N LEU A 23 27.42 -47.34 -12.02
CA LEU A 23 26.76 -46.73 -13.17
C LEU A 23 27.59 -45.56 -13.71
N PRO A 24 27.53 -45.30 -15.03
CA PRO A 24 28.39 -44.31 -15.67
C PRO A 24 27.95 -42.89 -15.30
N VAL A 25 28.95 -42.04 -15.14
CA VAL A 25 28.80 -40.60 -14.98
C VAL A 25 28.17 -40.02 -16.24
N ALA A 26 26.91 -39.62 -16.15
CA ALA A 26 26.28 -38.76 -17.12
C ALA A 26 26.52 -37.30 -16.73
N ASP A 27 27.13 -36.60 -17.64
CA ASP A 27 27.37 -35.15 -17.64
C ASP A 27 26.09 -34.42 -17.26
N ALA A 28 26.04 -33.82 -16.08
CA ALA A 28 24.91 -33.08 -15.57
C ALA A 28 25.00 -31.64 -16.06
N GLY A 29 24.20 -31.38 -17.08
CA GLY A 29 23.91 -30.04 -17.58
C GLY A 29 23.60 -29.06 -16.46
N ALA A 30 23.98 -27.82 -16.69
CA ALA A 30 23.90 -26.64 -15.87
C ALA A 30 22.59 -26.55 -15.05
N THR A 31 22.72 -26.67 -13.75
CA THR A 31 21.65 -26.30 -12.79
C THR A 31 21.52 -24.79 -12.83
N GLY A 32 20.49 -24.32 -13.56
CA GLY A 32 20.07 -22.93 -13.51
C GLY A 32 19.69 -22.57 -12.08
N ILE A 33 20.54 -21.79 -11.42
CA ILE A 33 20.22 -21.18 -10.14
C ILE A 33 19.06 -20.22 -10.41
N LEU A 34 17.84 -20.61 -10.04
CA LEU A 34 16.72 -19.70 -9.93
C LEU A 34 17.04 -18.71 -8.80
N THR A 35 17.71 -17.63 -9.15
CA THR A 35 17.88 -16.49 -8.28
C THR A 35 16.48 -15.91 -8.06
N SER A 36 15.90 -16.24 -6.91
CA SER A 36 14.72 -15.53 -6.41
C SER A 36 15.13 -14.07 -6.22
N GLN A 37 14.84 -13.24 -7.23
CA GLN A 37 14.98 -11.81 -7.11
C GLN A 37 13.90 -11.34 -6.14
N SER A 38 14.31 -11.10 -4.90
CA SER A 38 13.52 -10.30 -3.96
C SER A 38 13.11 -9.00 -4.67
N PRO A 39 11.84 -8.58 -4.62
CA PRO A 39 11.43 -7.36 -5.29
C PRO A 39 12.27 -6.19 -4.76
N ARG A 40 13.12 -5.67 -5.63
CA ARG A 40 13.92 -4.48 -5.36
C ARG A 40 12.92 -3.36 -5.12
N ALA A 41 12.89 -2.83 -3.90
CA ALA A 41 12.08 -1.66 -3.58
C ALA A 41 12.40 -0.56 -4.60
N THR A 42 11.45 -0.29 -5.49
CA THR A 42 11.58 0.77 -6.47
C THR A 42 11.56 2.10 -5.72
N THR A 43 12.65 2.86 -5.81
CA THR A 43 12.74 4.22 -5.25
C THR A 43 11.97 5.26 -6.08
N SER A 44 11.26 4.82 -7.11
CA SER A 44 10.35 5.64 -7.91
C SER A 44 8.92 5.51 -7.40
N GLY A 45 8.21 6.64 -7.30
CA GLY A 45 6.79 6.65 -6.92
C GLY A 45 5.93 5.85 -7.90
N GLN A 46 4.82 5.30 -7.40
CA GLN A 46 3.84 4.68 -8.29
C GLN A 46 3.16 5.71 -9.19
N VAL A 47 2.74 5.30 -10.37
CA VAL A 47 1.87 6.05 -11.27
C VAL A 47 0.69 5.15 -11.60
N LEU A 48 -0.51 5.54 -11.17
CA LEU A 48 -1.72 4.78 -11.40
C LEU A 48 -2.50 5.40 -12.58
N PRO A 49 -3.32 4.63 -13.29
CA PRO A 49 -4.23 5.18 -14.28
C PRO A 49 -5.20 6.18 -13.62
N VAL A 50 -5.47 7.30 -14.30
CA VAL A 50 -6.57 8.16 -13.94
C VAL A 50 -7.86 7.38 -14.15
N SER A 51 -8.60 7.16 -13.08
CA SER A 51 -9.84 6.37 -13.10
C SER A 51 -11.00 7.00 -12.35
N ALA A 52 -10.80 8.26 -11.91
CA ALA A 52 -11.87 9.10 -11.37
C ALA A 52 -11.58 10.58 -11.63
N ARG A 53 -12.60 11.39 -11.45
CA ARG A 53 -12.53 12.86 -11.49
C ARG A 53 -13.33 13.43 -10.32
N ALA A 54 -12.73 14.37 -9.59
CA ALA A 54 -13.44 15.21 -8.63
C ALA A 54 -13.78 16.55 -9.25
N ARG A 55 -14.95 17.10 -8.92
CA ARG A 55 -15.30 18.50 -9.20
C ARG A 55 -15.12 19.29 -7.91
N ILE A 56 -14.12 20.17 -7.88
CA ILE A 56 -13.78 21.00 -6.72
C ILE A 56 -13.83 22.47 -7.17
N ALA A 57 -14.73 23.26 -6.58
CA ALA A 57 -14.95 24.66 -6.94
C ALA A 57 -15.06 24.86 -8.47
N ASP A 58 -15.86 24.02 -9.14
CA ASP A 58 -16.05 23.96 -10.59
C ASP A 58 -14.79 23.63 -11.42
N ARG A 59 -13.70 23.26 -10.77
CA ARG A 59 -12.49 22.78 -11.44
C ARG A 59 -12.45 21.24 -11.46
N PRO A 60 -12.25 20.61 -12.62
CA PRO A 60 -12.02 19.18 -12.69
C PRO A 60 -10.63 18.86 -12.18
N ILE A 61 -10.52 17.87 -11.30
CA ILE A 61 -9.27 17.29 -10.82
C ILE A 61 -9.28 15.81 -11.21
N GLU A 62 -8.36 15.43 -12.05
CA GLU A 62 -8.19 14.05 -12.49
C GLU A 62 -7.50 13.23 -11.40
N LEU A 63 -8.10 12.10 -11.02
CA LEU A 63 -7.67 11.32 -9.87
C LEU A 63 -7.14 9.94 -10.26
N GLU A 64 -5.94 9.64 -9.77
CA GLU A 64 -5.43 8.29 -9.69
C GLU A 64 -6.08 7.61 -8.49
N VAL A 65 -6.68 6.43 -8.66
CA VAL A 65 -7.38 5.75 -7.57
C VAL A 65 -6.54 4.64 -6.98
N ALA A 66 -6.14 4.79 -5.73
CA ALA A 66 -5.45 3.75 -4.95
C ALA A 66 -6.46 2.72 -4.44
N LYS A 67 -6.54 1.56 -5.11
CA LYS A 67 -7.57 0.53 -4.88
C LYS A 67 -7.10 -0.61 -3.97
N THR A 68 -5.80 -0.94 -4.00
CA THR A 68 -5.25 -2.04 -3.19
C THR A 68 -4.57 -1.51 -1.93
N VAL A 69 -4.39 -2.39 -0.94
CA VAL A 69 -3.68 -2.03 0.30
C VAL A 69 -2.28 -1.52 0.01
N GLU A 70 -1.57 -2.14 -0.95
CA GLU A 70 -0.22 -1.75 -1.36
C GLU A 70 -0.21 -0.37 -2.05
N GLN A 71 -1.20 -0.09 -2.92
CA GLN A 71 -1.35 1.21 -3.56
C GLN A 71 -1.67 2.30 -2.54
N GLN A 72 -2.56 2.01 -1.58
CA GLN A 72 -2.88 2.92 -0.50
C GLN A 72 -1.69 3.17 0.44
N ALA A 73 -0.92 2.13 0.76
CA ALA A 73 0.29 2.27 1.58
C ALA A 73 1.39 3.07 0.87
N MET A 74 1.52 2.94 -0.45
CA MET A 74 2.48 3.69 -1.26
C MET A 74 2.04 5.13 -1.47
N GLY A 75 0.76 5.39 -1.76
CA GLY A 75 0.25 6.74 -2.02
C GLY A 75 1.11 7.53 -3.00
N LEU A 76 1.41 8.78 -2.66
CA LEU A 76 2.25 9.69 -3.45
C LEU A 76 3.74 9.68 -3.02
N MET A 77 4.19 8.66 -2.28
CA MET A 77 5.60 8.51 -1.92
C MET A 77 6.52 8.58 -3.13
N TYR A 78 7.69 9.18 -2.95
CA TYR A 78 8.77 9.34 -3.93
C TYR A 78 8.45 10.24 -5.14
N ARG A 79 7.24 10.77 -5.27
CA ARG A 79 6.92 11.74 -6.31
C ARG A 79 7.58 13.09 -6.04
N THR A 80 8.17 13.67 -7.05
CA THR A 80 8.85 14.97 -6.99
C THR A 80 7.97 16.12 -7.45
N SER A 81 6.83 15.83 -8.05
CA SER A 81 5.82 16.82 -8.48
C SER A 81 4.44 16.19 -8.58
N LEU A 82 3.41 17.01 -8.48
CA LEU A 82 2.02 16.67 -8.77
C LEU A 82 1.38 17.89 -9.45
N PRO A 83 0.83 17.76 -10.68
CA PRO A 83 0.18 18.87 -11.39
C PRO A 83 -1.06 19.40 -10.66
N ASP A 84 -1.42 20.65 -10.95
CA ASP A 84 -2.54 21.36 -10.33
C ASP A 84 -3.90 20.71 -10.56
N ASP A 85 -4.05 20.02 -11.69
CA ASP A 85 -5.24 19.31 -12.12
C ASP A 85 -5.22 17.81 -11.80
N ARG A 86 -4.26 17.36 -10.96
CA ARG A 86 -4.05 15.96 -10.59
C ARG A 86 -4.13 15.75 -9.09
N GLY A 87 -4.54 14.55 -8.72
CA GLY A 87 -4.55 14.08 -7.34
C GLY A 87 -4.59 12.57 -7.24
N MET A 88 -4.56 12.08 -6.00
CA MET A 88 -4.78 10.67 -5.70
C MET A 88 -6.01 10.53 -4.80
N LEU A 89 -6.88 9.58 -5.15
CA LEU A 89 -8.07 9.21 -4.39
C LEU A 89 -7.82 7.89 -3.66
N PHE A 90 -8.07 7.92 -2.37
CA PHE A 90 -8.15 6.73 -1.52
C PHE A 90 -9.62 6.47 -1.21
N ASP A 91 -10.12 5.28 -1.58
CA ASP A 91 -11.54 4.88 -1.37
C ASP A 91 -11.59 3.79 -0.31
N PHE A 92 -12.29 4.05 0.79
CA PHE A 92 -12.39 3.18 1.94
C PHE A 92 -13.83 2.68 2.11
N LYS A 93 -14.04 1.39 1.95
CA LYS A 93 -15.35 0.74 2.15
C LYS A 93 -15.20 -0.46 3.08
N PRO A 94 -15.81 -0.42 4.26
CA PRO A 94 -16.63 0.66 4.85
C PRO A 94 -15.79 1.87 5.28
N ALA A 95 -16.46 3.00 5.56
CA ALA A 95 -15.83 4.16 6.17
C ALA A 95 -15.17 3.81 7.50
N ARG A 96 -14.00 4.40 7.75
CA ARG A 96 -13.17 4.11 8.92
C ARG A 96 -12.34 5.32 9.35
N SER A 97 -11.85 5.31 10.57
CA SER A 97 -10.79 6.24 10.98
C SER A 97 -9.51 5.92 10.19
N VAL A 98 -8.85 6.95 9.69
CA VAL A 98 -7.62 6.85 8.90
C VAL A 98 -6.58 7.80 9.43
N ASN A 99 -5.32 7.39 9.34
CA ASN A 99 -4.18 8.23 9.66
C ASN A 99 -3.19 8.15 8.50
N PHE A 100 -2.93 9.28 7.88
CA PHE A 100 -1.95 9.44 6.82
C PHE A 100 -0.63 9.93 7.41
N TRP A 101 0.45 9.63 6.75
CA TRP A 101 1.79 10.10 7.09
C TRP A 101 2.52 10.58 5.84
N MET A 102 3.53 11.42 6.03
CA MET A 102 4.33 11.97 4.94
C MET A 102 5.68 11.25 4.77
N LYS A 103 5.77 9.98 5.24
CA LYS A 103 6.98 9.16 5.08
C LYS A 103 7.30 8.96 3.61
N ASN A 104 8.57 9.14 3.23
CA ASN A 104 9.05 9.04 1.85
C ASN A 104 8.43 10.01 0.84
N CYS A 105 7.54 10.91 1.23
CA CYS A 105 7.07 11.99 0.37
C CYS A 105 8.22 12.97 0.08
N LYS A 106 8.21 13.54 -1.13
CA LYS A 106 9.23 14.51 -1.59
C LYS A 106 8.66 15.91 -1.77
N ILE A 107 7.34 16.03 -1.77
CA ILE A 107 6.58 17.28 -1.90
C ILE A 107 5.61 17.38 -0.73
N SER A 108 5.21 18.58 -0.36
CA SER A 108 4.10 18.80 0.56
C SER A 108 2.79 18.43 -0.11
N LEU A 109 1.81 17.93 0.67
CA LEU A 109 0.50 17.51 0.19
C LEU A 109 -0.61 18.17 1.01
N ASP A 110 -1.73 18.46 0.35
CA ASP A 110 -3.00 18.73 1.00
C ASP A 110 -3.80 17.42 1.05
N MET A 111 -4.45 17.14 2.17
CA MET A 111 -5.31 15.98 2.35
C MET A 111 -6.73 16.43 2.66
N ILE A 112 -7.68 16.07 1.80
CA ILE A 112 -9.11 16.40 1.94
C ILE A 112 -9.83 15.13 2.35
N PHE A 113 -10.32 15.08 3.59
CA PHE A 113 -11.00 13.93 4.18
C PHE A 113 -12.50 14.06 3.95
N LEU A 114 -13.13 13.04 3.39
CA LEU A 114 -14.52 13.05 2.97
C LEU A 114 -15.34 11.98 3.68
N ARG A 115 -16.59 12.31 3.98
CA ARG A 115 -17.63 11.38 4.37
C ARG A 115 -18.87 11.60 3.51
N ASP A 116 -19.29 10.57 2.77
CA ASP A 116 -20.46 10.64 1.87
C ASP A 116 -20.40 11.85 0.92
N GLY A 117 -19.20 12.20 0.45
CA GLY A 117 -18.92 13.32 -0.45
C GLY A 117 -18.88 14.70 0.23
N VAL A 118 -19.01 14.78 1.55
CA VAL A 118 -18.85 16.01 2.32
C VAL A 118 -17.46 16.08 2.93
N VAL A 119 -16.83 17.24 2.90
CA VAL A 119 -15.50 17.51 3.51
C VAL A 119 -15.65 17.56 5.02
N GLU A 120 -15.06 16.61 5.72
CA GLU A 120 -15.04 16.52 7.19
C GLU A 120 -13.83 17.22 7.79
N ALA A 121 -12.68 17.14 7.12
CA ALA A 121 -11.43 17.76 7.55
C ALA A 121 -10.53 18.05 6.36
N ILE A 122 -9.59 18.96 6.55
CA ILE A 122 -8.55 19.30 5.58
C ILE A 122 -7.25 19.46 6.32
N GLU A 123 -6.20 18.76 5.88
CA GLU A 123 -4.82 19.05 6.24
C GLU A 123 -4.15 19.80 5.11
N LEU A 124 -3.66 20.99 5.39
CA LEU A 124 -3.04 21.87 4.39
C LEU A 124 -1.52 21.79 4.43
N SER A 125 -0.91 21.58 3.28
CA SER A 125 0.53 21.63 3.07
C SER A 125 1.34 20.79 4.05
N ALA A 126 0.84 19.57 4.38
CA ALA A 126 1.56 18.62 5.22
C ALA A 126 2.97 18.42 4.66
N PRO A 127 4.03 18.73 5.41
CA PRO A 127 5.40 18.69 4.90
C PRO A 127 5.93 17.24 4.81
N PRO A 128 6.89 16.97 3.92
CA PRO A 128 7.62 15.71 3.93
C PRO A 128 8.16 15.35 5.32
N CYS A 129 8.04 14.09 5.72
CA CYS A 129 8.61 13.62 6.99
C CYS A 129 10.12 13.47 6.87
N THR A 130 10.87 14.17 7.72
CA THR A 130 12.34 14.18 7.69
C THR A 130 12.98 13.37 8.81
N ALA A 131 12.20 12.95 9.82
CA ALA A 131 12.68 12.17 10.97
C ALA A 131 11.58 11.26 11.52
N ASP A 132 11.96 10.06 11.96
CA ASP A 132 11.04 9.14 12.65
C ASP A 132 10.91 9.51 14.16
N PRO A 133 9.73 9.37 14.77
CA PRO A 133 8.47 8.94 14.14
C PRO A 133 7.84 10.06 13.30
N CYS A 134 7.30 9.72 12.13
CA CYS A 134 6.56 10.68 11.32
C CYS A 134 5.26 11.10 12.02
N PRO A 135 4.89 12.39 11.94
CA PRO A 135 3.55 12.84 12.31
C PRO A 135 2.49 12.11 11.46
N THR A 136 1.29 11.97 12.02
CA THR A 136 0.13 11.43 11.31
C THR A 136 -0.97 12.49 11.22
N TYR A 137 -1.72 12.45 10.14
CA TYR A 137 -2.76 13.39 9.78
C TYR A 137 -4.07 12.66 9.52
N GLY A 138 -5.15 13.14 10.07
CA GLY A 138 -6.48 12.57 9.88
C GLY A 138 -7.45 13.05 10.95
N PRO A 139 -8.75 13.04 10.67
CA PRO A 139 -9.77 13.38 11.66
C PRO A 139 -10.02 12.20 12.61
N ASP A 140 -10.54 12.52 13.80
CA ASP A 140 -11.01 11.51 14.75
C ASP A 140 -12.29 10.78 14.29
N THR A 141 -12.93 11.32 13.25
CA THR A 141 -14.17 10.76 12.67
C THR A 141 -13.87 9.77 11.54
N ALA A 142 -14.80 8.84 11.31
CA ALA A 142 -14.69 7.90 10.20
C ALA A 142 -14.94 8.62 8.86
N VAL A 143 -14.08 8.37 7.88
CA VAL A 143 -14.17 8.87 6.51
C VAL A 143 -14.22 7.70 5.52
N ASP A 144 -14.83 7.93 4.36
CA ASP A 144 -14.91 6.93 3.30
C ASP A 144 -13.99 7.26 2.11
N ARG A 145 -13.50 8.49 2.02
CA ARG A 145 -12.54 8.90 0.98
C ARG A 145 -11.55 9.92 1.49
N VAL A 146 -10.37 9.91 0.87
CA VAL A 146 -9.38 10.99 1.01
C VAL A 146 -8.87 11.36 -0.38
N ILE A 147 -8.78 12.66 -0.65
CA ILE A 147 -8.14 13.19 -1.85
C ILE A 147 -6.84 13.85 -1.44
N GLU A 148 -5.72 13.38 -2.00
CA GLU A 148 -4.43 14.06 -1.89
C GLU A 148 -4.19 14.94 -3.11
N LEU A 149 -3.82 16.20 -2.86
CA LEU A 149 -3.39 17.19 -3.84
C LEU A 149 -1.99 17.68 -3.51
N ARG A 150 -1.33 18.39 -4.42
CA ARG A 150 -0.10 19.10 -4.03
C ARG A 150 -0.39 20.16 -2.95
N GLY A 151 0.60 20.40 -2.09
CA GLY A 151 0.46 21.37 -1.01
C GLY A 151 0.04 22.76 -1.49
N GLY A 152 -0.91 23.35 -0.79
CA GLY A 152 -1.50 24.65 -1.07
C GLY A 152 -2.66 24.61 -2.10
N ARG A 153 -2.87 23.47 -2.80
CA ARG A 153 -3.89 23.41 -3.86
C ARG A 153 -5.31 23.50 -3.33
N ALA A 154 -5.61 22.88 -2.19
CA ALA A 154 -6.94 22.96 -1.58
C ALA A 154 -7.30 24.41 -1.20
N ALA A 155 -6.33 25.17 -0.67
CA ALA A 155 -6.52 26.59 -0.36
C ALA A 155 -6.75 27.44 -1.63
N GLU A 156 -5.99 27.20 -2.71
CA GLU A 156 -6.18 27.88 -4.01
C GLU A 156 -7.56 27.61 -4.60
N LEU A 157 -8.10 26.41 -4.39
CA LEU A 157 -9.45 26.01 -4.80
C LEU A 157 -10.53 26.53 -3.84
N GLY A 158 -10.15 27.07 -2.69
CA GLY A 158 -11.08 27.60 -1.68
C GLY A 158 -11.87 26.53 -0.95
N VAL A 159 -11.36 25.27 -0.88
CA VAL A 159 -12.02 24.14 -0.21
C VAL A 159 -12.21 24.43 1.28
N LYS A 160 -13.38 24.12 1.80
CA LYS A 160 -13.75 24.29 3.20
C LYS A 160 -14.42 23.03 3.76
N VAL A 161 -14.29 22.85 5.06
CA VAL A 161 -15.10 21.85 5.78
C VAL A 161 -16.58 22.15 5.57
N GLY A 162 -17.34 21.10 5.25
CA GLY A 162 -18.76 21.17 4.91
C GLY A 162 -19.03 21.27 3.40
N ASP A 163 -18.03 21.55 2.57
CA ASP A 163 -18.21 21.55 1.11
C ASP A 163 -18.56 20.16 0.60
N ARG A 164 -19.33 20.10 -0.49
CA ARG A 164 -19.62 18.84 -1.18
C ARG A 164 -18.73 18.71 -2.40
N ILE A 165 -18.05 17.57 -2.49
CA ILE A 165 -17.22 17.21 -3.64
C ILE A 165 -17.83 16.00 -4.34
N GLU A 166 -18.19 16.19 -5.61
CA GLU A 166 -18.66 15.10 -6.46
C GLU A 166 -17.48 14.38 -7.09
N ILE A 167 -17.51 13.04 -7.05
CA ILE A 167 -16.48 12.18 -7.63
C ILE A 167 -17.13 11.22 -8.62
N GLU A 168 -16.74 11.35 -9.88
CA GLU A 168 -17.13 10.49 -10.97
C GLU A 168 -16.02 9.45 -11.22
N PHE A 169 -16.39 8.16 -11.27
CA PHE A 169 -15.45 7.08 -11.60
C PHE A 169 -15.59 6.72 -13.08
N PHE A 170 -14.47 6.50 -13.73
CA PHE A 170 -14.40 6.02 -15.10
C PHE A 170 -14.38 4.47 -15.12
N HIS A 171 -15.07 3.88 -16.07
CA HIS A 171 -15.17 2.44 -16.31
C HIS A 171 -14.30 2.01 -17.49
#